data_f570006205f4a8e8143c97f3aa9ac60f
#
_entry.id   f570006205f4a8e8143c97f3aa9ac60f
#
_cell.length_a   1.000
_cell.length_b   1.000
_cell.length_c   1.000
_cell.angle_alpha   90.00
_cell.angle_beta   90.00
_cell.angle_gamma   90.00
#
_symmetry.space_group_name_H-M   'P 1'
#
loop_
_entity.id
_entity.type
_entity.pdbx_description
1 polymer ?
#
loop_
_entity_poly.entity_id
_entity_poly.type
_entity_poly.pdbx_seq_one_letter_code
_entity_poly.pdbx_strand_id
1 'polypeptide(L)'
;MTKPTKITIWIIIFILLLITSFLIFKYEAWETDNPKICCNNRCFNLEIADTPDSHQLWLMYRESMPDEDWMLFVFDKLWTYSFWMKNTLIPLAWIWLDSDLKIVDIIPMDPCKTDECPSYKPKSEAQYVLEINQWLISEKWLLKIWDKCELTIK
;
A
#
# COMPACT_ATOMS: atom_id res chain seq x y z
N MET A 1 -12.19 53.51 -4.88
CA MET A 1 -11.55 52.29 -4.28
C MET A 1 -10.50 52.75 -3.31
N THR A 2 -10.69 52.60 -2.01
CA THR A 2 -9.72 52.97 -0.96
C THR A 2 -8.56 52.00 -0.96
N LYS A 3 -7.33 52.48 -0.97
CA LYS A 3 -6.14 51.65 -0.87
C LYS A 3 -6.09 50.96 0.50
N PRO A 4 -5.78 49.65 0.60
CA PRO A 4 -5.67 48.99 1.89
C PRO A 4 -4.57 49.64 2.74
N THR A 5 -4.82 49.86 4.01
CA THR A 5 -3.84 50.37 4.93
C THR A 5 -2.76 49.33 5.23
N LYS A 6 -1.56 49.76 5.65
CA LYS A 6 -0.49 48.81 6.02
C LYS A 6 -0.97 47.78 7.07
N ILE A 7 -1.83 48.18 7.99
CA ILE A 7 -2.40 47.32 9.04
C ILE A 7 -3.27 46.22 8.44
N THR A 8 -4.15 46.57 7.47
CA THR A 8 -4.98 45.54 6.79
C THR A 8 -4.15 44.53 6.02
N ILE A 9 -3.06 44.92 5.41
CA ILE A 9 -2.14 43.98 4.71
C ILE A 9 -1.52 43.02 5.72
N TRP A 10 -1.03 43.50 6.86
CA TRP A 10 -0.42 42.65 7.89
C TRP A 10 -1.44 41.66 8.50
N ILE A 11 -2.67 42.09 8.72
CA ILE A 11 -3.75 41.19 9.19
C ILE A 11 -4.03 40.06 8.17
N ILE A 12 -4.10 40.39 6.88
CA ILE A 12 -4.29 39.39 5.83
C ILE A 12 -3.15 38.39 5.78
N ILE A 13 -1.89 38.86 5.83
CA ILE A 13 -0.70 37.99 5.85
C ILE A 13 -0.74 37.07 7.06
N PHE A 14 -1.06 37.58 8.24
CA PHE A 14 -1.15 36.79 9.47
C PHE A 14 -2.23 35.70 9.37
N ILE A 15 -3.42 36.03 8.83
CA ILE A 15 -4.50 35.04 8.62
C ILE A 15 -4.07 33.97 7.62
N LEU A 16 -3.40 34.34 6.53
CA LEU A 16 -2.88 33.36 5.55
C LEU A 16 -1.84 32.44 6.17
N LEU A 17 -0.96 32.94 7.01
CA LEU A 17 0.04 32.11 7.74
C LEU A 17 -0.65 31.13 8.71
N LEU A 18 -1.69 31.55 9.41
CA LEU A 18 -2.47 30.65 10.28
C LEU A 18 -3.18 29.56 9.49
N ILE A 19 -3.78 29.91 8.34
CA ILE A 19 -4.45 28.94 7.47
C ILE A 19 -3.46 27.94 6.90
N THR A 20 -2.29 28.40 6.41
CA THR A 20 -1.28 27.49 5.88
C THR A 20 -0.70 26.57 6.96
N SER A 21 -0.43 27.10 8.15
CA SER A 21 0.01 26.29 9.30
C SER A 21 -1.04 25.23 9.70
N PHE A 22 -2.32 25.59 9.72
CA PHE A 22 -3.42 24.67 10.01
C PHE A 22 -3.56 23.58 8.93
N LEU A 23 -3.41 23.95 7.65
CA LEU A 23 -3.46 22.99 6.54
C LEU A 23 -2.28 22.01 6.57
N ILE A 24 -1.06 22.51 6.87
CA ILE A 24 0.13 21.67 7.02
C ILE A 24 -0.06 20.72 8.20
N PHE A 25 -0.51 21.22 9.35
CA PHE A 25 -0.77 20.37 10.53
C PHE A 25 -1.83 19.27 10.24
N LYS A 26 -2.90 19.61 9.51
CA LYS A 26 -3.90 18.63 9.08
C LYS A 26 -3.32 17.60 8.12
N TYR A 27 -2.45 18.02 7.20
CA TYR A 27 -1.80 17.14 6.24
C TYR A 27 -0.86 16.14 6.96
N GLU A 28 -0.01 16.63 7.85
CA GLU A 28 0.89 15.77 8.66
C GLU A 28 0.10 14.80 9.55
N ALA A 29 -0.99 15.26 10.18
CA ALA A 29 -1.85 14.41 11.01
C ALA A 29 -2.54 13.30 10.19
N TRP A 30 -2.93 13.59 8.94
CA TRP A 30 -3.51 12.59 8.02
C TRP A 30 -2.48 11.52 7.61
N GLU A 31 -1.25 11.95 7.31
CA GLU A 31 -0.19 11.04 6.85
C GLU A 31 0.31 10.09 7.94
N THR A 32 0.22 10.49 9.21
CA THR A 32 0.65 9.66 10.35
C THR A 32 -0.37 8.58 10.76
N ASP A 33 -1.61 8.64 10.26
CA ASP A 33 -2.70 7.78 10.75
C ASP A 33 -3.00 6.57 9.84
N ASN A 34 -2.44 6.53 8.63
CA ASN A 34 -2.62 5.40 7.72
C ASN A 34 -1.72 4.20 8.09
N PRO A 35 -2.22 2.96 7.97
CA PRO A 35 -1.38 1.77 8.08
C PRO A 35 -0.22 1.84 7.10
N LYS A 36 0.97 1.44 7.54
CA LYS A 36 2.18 1.43 6.70
C LYS A 36 2.97 0.15 6.90
N ILE A 37 3.64 -0.28 5.84
CA ILE A 37 4.68 -1.29 5.93
C ILE A 37 6.01 -0.71 5.46
N CYS A 38 7.06 -0.94 6.22
CA CYS A 38 8.41 -0.48 5.92
C CYS A 38 9.31 -1.69 5.68
N CYS A 39 9.91 -1.76 4.49
CA CYS A 39 10.90 -2.78 4.12
C CYS A 39 12.13 -2.07 3.58
N ASN A 40 13.34 -2.46 4.05
CA ASN A 40 14.61 -1.87 3.60
C ASN A 40 14.65 -0.33 3.68
N ASN A 41 14.16 0.25 4.79
CA ASN A 41 14.10 1.70 5.04
C ASN A 41 13.17 2.49 4.07
N ARG A 42 12.29 1.81 3.36
CA ARG A 42 11.23 2.43 2.56
C ARG A 42 9.87 2.02 3.12
N CYS A 43 8.98 3.01 3.27
CA CYS A 43 7.66 2.81 3.81
C CYS A 43 6.60 3.07 2.74
N PHE A 44 5.55 2.25 2.76
CA PHE A 44 4.43 2.29 1.81
C PHE A 44 3.12 2.34 2.58
N ASN A 45 2.16 3.08 2.06
CA ASN A 45 0.81 3.09 2.61
C ASN A 45 0.14 1.74 2.36
N LEU A 46 -0.75 1.35 3.27
CA LEU A 46 -1.45 0.08 3.15
C LEU A 46 -2.96 0.27 3.10
N GLU A 47 -3.59 -0.41 2.15
CA GLU A 47 -4.97 -0.86 2.28
C GLU A 47 -4.96 -2.24 2.95
N ILE A 48 -5.71 -2.42 4.04
CA ILE A 48 -5.75 -3.69 4.76
C ILE A 48 -6.92 -4.54 4.29
N ALA A 49 -6.66 -5.77 3.90
CA ALA A 49 -7.65 -6.79 3.60
C ALA A 49 -7.57 -7.88 4.68
N ASP A 50 -8.49 -7.85 5.64
CA ASP A 50 -8.52 -8.74 6.81
C ASP A 50 -9.86 -9.46 7.00
N THR A 51 -10.82 -9.26 6.08
CA THR A 51 -12.12 -9.92 6.09
C THR A 51 -12.31 -10.79 4.86
N PRO A 52 -13.17 -11.84 4.91
CA PRO A 52 -13.47 -12.66 3.75
C PRO A 52 -13.96 -11.86 2.53
N ASP A 53 -14.74 -10.82 2.74
CA ASP A 53 -15.26 -9.97 1.65
C ASP A 53 -14.16 -9.11 1.05
N SER A 54 -13.29 -8.51 1.88
CA SER A 54 -12.12 -7.78 1.40
C SER A 54 -11.14 -8.71 0.68
N HIS A 55 -10.99 -9.96 1.11
CA HIS A 55 -10.19 -10.97 0.43
C HIS A 55 -10.71 -11.38 -0.97
N GLN A 56 -11.96 -11.12 -1.32
CA GLN A 56 -12.54 -11.48 -2.62
C GLN A 56 -12.54 -10.38 -3.66
N LEU A 57 -12.69 -9.12 -3.26
CA LEU A 57 -13.01 -8.03 -4.19
C LEU A 57 -11.88 -7.04 -4.46
N TRP A 58 -10.93 -6.91 -3.60
CA TRP A 58 -9.97 -5.81 -3.37
C TRP A 58 -9.34 -5.11 -4.59
N LEU A 59 -8.57 -5.79 -5.44
CA LEU A 59 -7.95 -5.18 -6.63
C LEU A 59 -8.66 -5.55 -7.93
N MET A 60 -9.76 -6.31 -7.86
CA MET A 60 -10.58 -6.60 -9.02
C MET A 60 -11.10 -5.29 -9.63
N TYR A 61 -11.07 -5.23 -10.95
CA TYR A 61 -11.59 -4.11 -11.74
C TYR A 61 -10.86 -2.77 -11.55
N ARG A 62 -9.76 -2.71 -10.78
CA ARG A 62 -8.94 -1.50 -10.71
C ARG A 62 -8.11 -1.35 -11.99
N GLU A 63 -8.12 -0.14 -12.56
CA GLU A 63 -7.37 0.19 -13.77
C GLU A 63 -5.94 0.66 -13.46
N SER A 64 -5.69 1.09 -12.23
CA SER A 64 -4.37 1.53 -11.75
C SER A 64 -4.26 1.45 -10.23
N MET A 65 -3.03 1.42 -9.74
CA MET A 65 -2.68 1.56 -8.32
C MET A 65 -1.44 2.45 -8.22
N PRO A 66 -1.42 3.48 -7.35
CA PRO A 66 -0.23 4.27 -7.09
C PRO A 66 0.93 3.41 -6.58
N ASP A 67 2.17 3.81 -6.87
CA ASP A 67 3.34 3.01 -6.49
C ASP A 67 3.64 3.02 -4.98
N GLU A 68 3.17 4.04 -4.30
CA GLU A 68 3.30 4.21 -2.86
C GLU A 68 2.17 3.51 -2.07
N ASP A 69 1.13 3.03 -2.75
CA ASP A 69 -0.02 2.39 -2.13
C ASP A 69 0.02 0.88 -2.43
N TRP A 70 0.08 0.09 -1.37
CA TRP A 70 0.12 -1.37 -1.42
C TRP A 70 -1.09 -1.95 -0.71
N MET A 71 -1.43 -3.20 -1.02
CA MET A 71 -2.47 -3.91 -0.30
C MET A 71 -1.88 -5.03 0.53
N LEU A 72 -2.29 -5.11 1.80
CA LEU A 72 -1.88 -6.16 2.72
C LEU A 72 -3.06 -7.06 3.06
N PHE A 73 -2.91 -8.33 2.71
CA PHE A 73 -3.78 -9.40 3.20
C PHE A 73 -3.28 -9.90 4.53
N VAL A 74 -4.17 -9.98 5.49
CA VAL A 74 -3.90 -10.52 6.82
C VAL A 74 -4.71 -11.80 7.01
N PHE A 75 -4.03 -12.89 7.33
CA PHE A 75 -4.66 -14.18 7.60
C PHE A 75 -4.51 -14.57 9.06
N ASP A 76 -5.50 -15.29 9.59
CA ASP A 76 -5.54 -15.71 11.00
C ASP A 76 -4.39 -16.66 11.37
N LYS A 77 -3.82 -17.37 10.39
CA LYS A 77 -2.79 -18.39 10.61
C LYS A 77 -1.82 -18.50 9.45
N LEU A 78 -0.66 -19.03 9.77
CA LEU A 78 0.36 -19.42 8.81
C LEU A 78 -0.12 -20.59 7.95
N TRP A 79 -0.13 -20.44 6.62
CA TRP A 79 -0.58 -21.44 5.66
C TRP A 79 -0.08 -21.16 4.25
N THR A 80 -0.22 -22.15 3.33
CA THR A 80 0.01 -21.94 1.88
C THR A 80 -1.29 -21.54 1.20
N TYR A 81 -1.65 -20.27 1.31
CA TYR A 81 -2.84 -19.72 0.66
C TYR A 81 -2.67 -19.70 -0.86
N SER A 82 -3.77 -19.90 -1.57
CA SER A 82 -3.80 -19.90 -3.01
C SER A 82 -4.57 -18.71 -3.53
N PHE A 83 -4.00 -17.99 -4.51
CA PHE A 83 -4.57 -16.81 -5.11
C PHE A 83 -4.66 -16.93 -6.63
N TRP A 84 -5.44 -16.09 -7.26
CA TRP A 84 -5.63 -16.01 -8.70
C TRP A 84 -5.76 -14.54 -9.13
N MET A 85 -5.57 -14.25 -10.42
CA MET A 85 -5.67 -12.89 -10.98
C MET A 85 -7.01 -12.65 -11.71
N LYS A 86 -8.07 -13.35 -11.33
CA LYS A 86 -9.39 -13.20 -11.97
C LYS A 86 -9.90 -11.77 -11.78
N ASN A 87 -10.39 -11.15 -12.86
CA ASN A 87 -10.89 -9.78 -12.88
C ASN A 87 -9.89 -8.71 -12.44
N THR A 88 -8.62 -9.04 -12.28
CA THR A 88 -7.55 -8.07 -11.99
C THR A 88 -7.01 -7.55 -13.30
N LEU A 89 -7.04 -6.23 -13.50
CA LEU A 89 -6.70 -5.59 -14.76
C LEU A 89 -5.24 -5.14 -14.84
N ILE A 90 -4.59 -4.96 -13.69
CA ILE A 90 -3.21 -4.48 -13.57
C ILE A 90 -2.26 -5.64 -13.24
N PRO A 91 -1.02 -5.64 -13.80
CA PRO A 91 0.02 -6.59 -13.43
C PRO A 91 0.45 -6.35 -11.97
N LEU A 92 0.46 -7.40 -11.16
CA LEU A 92 0.82 -7.35 -9.75
C LEU A 92 2.00 -8.26 -9.43
N ALA A 93 2.66 -8.00 -8.31
CA ALA A 93 3.55 -8.93 -7.68
C ALA A 93 3.04 -9.23 -6.27
N TRP A 94 3.00 -10.50 -5.91
CA TRP A 94 2.68 -10.96 -4.57
C TRP A 94 3.96 -11.23 -3.78
N ILE A 95 4.06 -10.53 -2.64
CA ILE A 95 5.15 -10.66 -1.69
C ILE A 95 4.59 -11.41 -0.48
N TRP A 96 4.99 -12.63 -0.31
CA TRP A 96 4.54 -13.50 0.78
C TRP A 96 5.43 -13.32 2.00
N LEU A 97 4.81 -13.09 3.18
CA LEU A 97 5.53 -12.89 4.43
C LEU A 97 5.06 -13.90 5.48
N ASP A 98 6.00 -14.40 6.28
CA ASP A 98 5.72 -15.24 7.43
C ASP A 98 5.13 -14.43 8.61
N SER A 99 4.93 -15.09 9.75
CA SER A 99 4.41 -14.45 10.98
C SER A 99 5.34 -13.38 11.56
N ASP A 100 6.63 -13.39 11.21
CA ASP A 100 7.63 -12.41 11.63
C ASP A 100 7.80 -11.27 10.62
N LEU A 101 6.92 -11.18 9.61
CA LEU A 101 6.99 -10.23 8.49
C LEU A 101 8.25 -10.37 7.65
N LYS A 102 8.76 -11.58 7.54
CA LYS A 102 9.91 -11.90 6.70
C LYS A 102 9.44 -12.42 5.35
N ILE A 103 10.03 -11.92 4.27
CA ILE A 103 9.67 -12.31 2.92
C ILE A 103 10.10 -13.75 2.66
N VAL A 104 9.13 -14.62 2.36
CA VAL A 104 9.35 -16.05 2.08
C VAL A 104 9.20 -16.41 0.61
N ASP A 105 8.44 -15.64 -0.17
CA ASP A 105 8.36 -15.78 -1.63
C ASP A 105 7.96 -14.48 -2.30
N ILE A 106 8.29 -14.34 -3.59
CA ILE A 106 7.91 -13.20 -4.46
C ILE A 106 7.50 -13.77 -5.81
N ILE A 107 6.25 -13.55 -6.21
CA ILE A 107 5.67 -14.09 -7.44
C ILE A 107 5.10 -12.96 -8.29
N PRO A 108 5.67 -12.68 -9.48
CA PRO A 108 5.08 -11.76 -10.45
C PRO A 108 3.87 -12.39 -11.13
N MET A 109 2.83 -11.60 -11.36
CA MET A 109 1.55 -12.06 -11.86
C MET A 109 1.02 -11.15 -12.95
N ASP A 110 0.65 -11.75 -14.07
CA ASP A 110 -0.03 -11.04 -15.15
C ASP A 110 -1.55 -11.11 -15.00
N PRO A 111 -2.29 -10.09 -15.48
CA PRO A 111 -3.74 -10.10 -15.49
C PRO A 111 -4.30 -11.35 -16.19
N CYS A 112 -5.29 -11.98 -15.59
CA CYS A 112 -5.99 -13.11 -16.21
C CYS A 112 -7.17 -12.62 -17.03
N LYS A 113 -7.13 -12.88 -18.35
CA LYS A 113 -8.15 -12.45 -19.33
C LYS A 113 -9.12 -13.55 -19.73
N THR A 114 -9.04 -14.73 -19.12
CA THR A 114 -9.86 -15.90 -19.41
C THR A 114 -10.75 -16.27 -18.23
N ASP A 115 -11.75 -17.11 -18.45
CA ASP A 115 -12.57 -17.64 -17.36
C ASP A 115 -11.80 -18.61 -16.47
N GLU A 116 -10.79 -19.29 -17.03
CA GLU A 116 -9.91 -20.21 -16.33
C GLU A 116 -8.59 -19.51 -15.97
N CYS A 117 -8.52 -18.96 -14.76
CA CYS A 117 -7.32 -18.31 -14.25
C CYS A 117 -6.43 -19.31 -13.51
N PRO A 118 -5.10 -19.27 -13.75
CA PRO A 118 -4.18 -20.08 -12.98
C PRO A 118 -4.21 -19.69 -11.52
N SER A 119 -3.99 -20.67 -10.65
CA SER A 119 -3.86 -20.48 -9.22
C SER A 119 -2.39 -20.55 -8.82
N TYR A 120 -1.96 -19.66 -7.98
CA TYR A 120 -0.58 -19.51 -7.54
C TYR A 120 -0.46 -19.70 -6.03
N LYS A 121 0.60 -20.36 -5.60
CA LYS A 121 0.89 -20.64 -4.19
C LYS A 121 2.34 -20.29 -3.88
N PRO A 122 2.65 -19.83 -2.66
CA PRO A 122 4.02 -19.64 -2.23
C PRO A 122 4.73 -20.98 -2.03
N LYS A 123 6.06 -20.95 -2.07
CA LYS A 123 6.91 -22.11 -1.78
C LYS A 123 6.95 -22.46 -0.29
N SER A 124 6.61 -21.52 0.57
CA SER A 124 6.58 -21.66 2.03
C SER A 124 5.27 -21.12 2.59
N GLU A 125 4.93 -21.52 3.82
CA GLU A 125 3.78 -20.97 4.52
C GLU A 125 3.96 -19.46 4.76
N ALA A 126 2.87 -18.71 4.64
CA ALA A 126 2.82 -17.28 4.86
C ALA A 126 1.58 -16.91 5.68
N GLN A 127 1.65 -15.80 6.42
CA GLN A 127 0.53 -15.24 7.16
C GLN A 127 0.05 -13.93 6.56
N TYR A 128 0.91 -13.26 5.79
CA TYR A 128 0.60 -12.01 5.13
C TYR A 128 0.96 -12.09 3.65
N VAL A 129 0.22 -11.36 2.83
CA VAL A 129 0.56 -11.17 1.41
C VAL A 129 0.45 -9.70 1.08
N LEU A 130 1.54 -9.12 0.54
CA LEU A 130 1.54 -7.78 -0.02
C LEU A 130 1.30 -7.87 -1.52
N GLU A 131 0.36 -7.10 -2.02
CA GLU A 131 0.19 -6.86 -3.44
C GLU A 131 0.72 -5.49 -3.81
N ILE A 132 1.61 -5.48 -4.80
CA ILE A 132 2.28 -4.28 -5.31
C ILE A 132 2.22 -4.27 -6.84
N ASN A 133 2.44 -3.12 -7.46
CA ASN A 133 2.65 -3.06 -8.90
C ASN A 133 3.81 -3.97 -9.33
N GLN A 134 3.60 -4.84 -10.34
CA GLN A 134 4.58 -5.85 -10.75
C GLN A 134 5.94 -5.27 -11.13
N TRP A 135 5.98 -4.12 -11.78
CA TRP A 135 7.22 -3.49 -12.25
C TRP A 135 8.16 -3.10 -11.10
N LEU A 136 7.64 -2.88 -9.88
CA LEU A 136 8.45 -2.54 -8.69
C LEU A 136 9.42 -3.67 -8.29
N ILE A 137 9.11 -4.93 -8.58
CA ILE A 137 10.03 -6.04 -8.28
C ILE A 137 11.28 -6.07 -9.19
N SER A 138 11.22 -5.40 -10.36
CA SER A 138 12.37 -5.27 -11.25
C SER A 138 13.44 -4.32 -10.71
N GLU A 139 13.09 -3.47 -9.78
CA GLU A 139 14.00 -2.62 -9.03
C GLU A 139 14.80 -3.49 -8.05
N LYS A 140 16.00 -3.91 -8.45
CA LYS A 140 16.89 -4.92 -7.78
C LYS A 140 17.14 -4.69 -6.28
N TRP A 141 16.77 -3.54 -5.75
CA TRP A 141 17.05 -3.13 -4.37
C TRP A 141 15.78 -3.01 -3.51
N LEU A 142 14.59 -3.14 -4.10
CA LEU A 142 13.36 -2.89 -3.37
C LEU A 142 13.08 -4.01 -2.34
N LEU A 143 12.94 -5.25 -2.80
CA LEU A 143 12.58 -6.39 -1.93
C LEU A 143 13.33 -7.67 -2.35
N LYS A 144 13.74 -8.47 -1.36
CA LYS A 144 14.40 -9.77 -1.56
C LYS A 144 13.84 -10.80 -0.59
N ILE A 145 13.92 -12.07 -0.98
CA ILE A 145 13.68 -13.19 -0.07
C ILE A 145 14.57 -13.04 1.17
N TRP A 146 13.94 -13.19 2.35
CA TRP A 146 14.52 -13.04 3.68
C TRP A 146 14.67 -11.59 4.19
N ASP A 147 14.32 -10.57 3.40
CA ASP A 147 14.16 -9.23 3.94
C ASP A 147 13.05 -9.23 5.01
N LYS A 148 13.25 -8.46 6.06
CA LYS A 148 12.26 -8.28 7.12
C LYS A 148 11.59 -6.92 6.96
N CYS A 149 10.27 -6.91 7.06
CA CYS A 149 9.47 -5.69 7.06
C CYS A 149 8.97 -5.37 8.46
N GLU A 150 8.55 -4.13 8.67
CA GLU A 150 7.92 -3.63 9.88
C GLU A 150 6.53 -3.09 9.54
N LEU A 151 5.51 -3.54 10.25
CA LEU A 151 4.13 -3.15 10.05
C LEU A 151 3.70 -2.18 11.15
N THR A 152 3.14 -1.04 10.76
CA THR A 152 2.51 -0.08 11.67
C THR A 152 1.02 -0.01 11.36
N ILE A 153 0.21 -0.57 12.26
CA ILE A 153 -1.26 -0.46 12.25
C ILE A 153 -1.61 0.33 13.52
N LYS A 154 -2.30 1.46 13.37
CA LYS A 154 -2.81 2.24 14.50
C LYS A 154 -4.29 1.97 14.71
#